data_f06364a0ac4a7c632c51e7716aa4b92d
#
_entry.id   f06364a0ac4a7c632c51e7716aa4b92d
#
_cell.length_a   1.000
_cell.length_b   1.000
_cell.length_c   1.000
_cell.angle_alpha   90.00
_cell.angle_beta   90.00
_cell.angle_gamma   90.00
#
_symmetry.space_group_name_H-M   'P 1'
#
loop_
_entity.id
_entity.type
_entity.pdbx_description
1 polymer ?
#
loop_
_entity_poly.entity_id
_entity_poly.type
_entity_poly.pdbx_seq_one_letter_code
_entity_poly.pdbx_strand_id
1 'polypeptide(L)'
;DACDLDVDGDMSTVEVNFLCVHKKLRSKRLAPVLIKEITRRCNLCGIFQAAYTAGIVLPKPVACCRYYHRSLNPKKLIEVGFSRLAPRMTLTRTIKLYALPEQTLTPGLRPIVEADCEVCCQKLNEYLTRFTLAPRFTTAEFKHWMLTQPDVVYTYVVEDPETKEITDMVSFYALPSSILGNDKHSLLRAAYCYYLFASKTKLPDLLNDALILSKRLHFDVFNALDVLEKYLGYLRNIVDSAQGGQIQPLYSVMGEHELEETFATNLAGYRGMGPVRRGNAAYTQVQHDC
;
A
#
# COMPACT_ATOMS: atom_id res chain seq x y z
N ASP A 1 6.56 -15.18 2.70
CA ASP A 1 5.59 -15.85 1.85
C ASP A 1 6.05 -15.76 0.42
N ALA A 2 5.99 -16.88 -0.31
CA ALA A 2 6.28 -16.91 -1.73
C ALA A 2 4.96 -16.64 -2.46
N CYS A 3 4.90 -15.54 -3.23
CA CYS A 3 3.86 -15.33 -4.21
C CYS A 3 4.47 -15.57 -5.59
N ASP A 4 3.76 -16.24 -6.48
CA ASP A 4 4.15 -16.27 -7.87
C ASP A 4 3.92 -14.88 -8.46
N LEU A 5 4.98 -14.24 -8.94
CA LEU A 5 4.91 -12.99 -9.68
C LEU A 5 4.92 -13.33 -11.17
N ASP A 6 3.90 -12.85 -11.88
CA ASP A 6 3.84 -12.97 -13.34
C ASP A 6 4.70 -11.85 -13.94
N VAL A 7 5.81 -12.23 -14.56
CA VAL A 7 6.68 -11.32 -15.31
C VAL A 7 6.76 -11.90 -16.70
N ASP A 8 6.05 -11.33 -17.66
CA ASP A 8 6.04 -11.72 -19.10
C ASP A 8 6.41 -13.19 -19.42
N GLY A 9 5.78 -14.12 -18.68
CA GLY A 9 6.08 -15.54 -18.64
C GLY A 9 6.32 -15.96 -17.18
N ASP A 10 5.58 -16.94 -16.72
CA ASP A 10 5.55 -17.45 -15.34
C ASP A 10 6.95 -17.59 -14.72
N MET A 11 7.37 -16.59 -13.97
CA MET A 11 8.62 -16.61 -13.21
C MET A 11 8.32 -16.71 -11.72
N SER A 12 8.70 -17.82 -11.10
CA SER A 12 8.56 -17.99 -9.66
C SER A 12 9.47 -17.01 -8.93
N THR A 13 8.88 -16.03 -8.25
CA THR A 13 9.58 -14.98 -7.52
C THR A 13 9.04 -14.88 -6.09
N VAL A 14 9.90 -14.61 -5.14
CA VAL A 14 9.50 -14.39 -3.74
C VAL A 14 9.31 -12.91 -3.49
N GLU A 15 8.16 -12.52 -2.95
CA GLU A 15 7.97 -11.19 -2.37
C GLU A 15 8.38 -11.20 -0.90
N VAL A 16 9.35 -10.35 -0.53
CA VAL A 16 9.79 -10.21 0.87
C VAL A 16 9.05 -9.05 1.51
N ASN A 17 8.08 -9.38 2.35
CA ASN A 17 7.26 -8.44 3.11
C ASN A 17 7.50 -8.55 4.61
N PHE A 18 7.21 -7.46 5.34
CA PHE A 18 7.14 -7.42 6.81
C PHE A 18 8.39 -7.97 7.52
N LEU A 19 9.59 -7.67 6.99
CA LEU A 19 10.83 -8.04 7.67
C LEU A 19 10.99 -7.23 8.95
N CYS A 20 10.83 -7.88 10.08
CA CYS A 20 10.85 -7.26 11.40
C CYS A 20 11.91 -7.90 12.32
N VAL A 21 12.55 -7.08 13.14
CA VAL A 21 13.44 -7.52 14.22
C VAL A 21 12.98 -6.87 15.51
N HIS A 22 12.68 -7.70 16.52
CA HIS A 22 12.26 -7.25 17.85
C HIS A 22 13.24 -6.21 18.43
N LYS A 23 12.74 -5.14 19.06
CA LYS A 23 13.55 -4.00 19.57
C LYS A 23 14.78 -4.41 20.36
N LYS A 24 14.65 -5.35 21.29
CA LYS A 24 15.75 -5.85 22.13
C LYS A 24 16.84 -6.61 21.35
N LEU A 25 16.54 -7.03 20.12
CA LEU A 25 17.45 -7.79 19.25
C LEU A 25 18.03 -6.94 18.12
N ARG A 26 17.63 -5.68 18.00
CA ARG A 26 18.19 -4.73 17.03
C ARG A 26 19.68 -4.47 17.34
N SER A 27 20.44 -4.01 16.36
CA SER A 27 21.91 -3.81 16.45
C SER A 27 22.75 -5.08 16.66
N LYS A 28 22.12 -6.27 16.69
CA LYS A 28 22.80 -7.56 16.78
C LYS A 28 22.99 -8.25 15.43
N ARG A 29 22.81 -7.54 14.32
CA ARG A 29 22.95 -8.03 12.93
C ARG A 29 22.03 -9.23 12.61
N LEU A 30 20.82 -9.30 13.20
CA LEU A 30 19.90 -10.39 12.95
C LEU A 30 19.13 -10.24 11.62
N ALA A 31 18.90 -9.04 11.11
CA ALA A 31 18.26 -8.85 9.81
C ALA A 31 19.01 -9.58 8.67
N PRO A 32 20.35 -9.45 8.52
CA PRO A 32 21.10 -10.25 7.56
C PRO A 32 20.98 -11.77 7.76
N VAL A 33 20.84 -12.24 9.00
CA VAL A 33 20.65 -13.67 9.29
C VAL A 33 19.27 -14.13 8.81
N LEU A 34 18.22 -13.34 9.08
CA LEU A 34 16.86 -13.64 8.60
C LEU A 34 16.80 -13.66 7.07
N ILE A 35 17.42 -12.70 6.41
CA ILE A 35 17.49 -12.64 4.95
C ILE A 35 18.17 -13.90 4.40
N LYS A 36 19.33 -14.26 4.94
CA LYS A 36 20.05 -15.48 4.52
C LYS A 36 19.21 -16.74 4.71
N GLU A 37 18.49 -16.88 5.82
CA GLU A 37 17.66 -18.05 6.09
C GLU A 37 16.45 -18.10 5.14
N ILE A 38 15.80 -16.97 4.85
CA ILE A 38 14.72 -16.90 3.85
C ILE A 38 15.28 -17.30 2.47
N THR A 39 16.41 -16.71 2.05
CA THR A 39 17.07 -17.06 0.77
C THR A 39 17.36 -18.54 0.69
N ARG A 40 17.90 -19.14 1.76
CA ARG A 40 18.16 -20.58 1.80
C ARG A 40 16.89 -21.41 1.59
N ARG A 41 15.79 -21.03 2.24
CA ARG A 41 14.50 -21.75 2.10
C ARG A 41 13.93 -21.60 0.69
N CYS A 42 13.97 -20.40 0.12
CA CYS A 42 13.53 -20.16 -1.26
C CYS A 42 14.34 -20.98 -2.27
N ASN A 43 15.67 -21.02 -2.11
CA ASN A 43 16.54 -21.80 -2.98
C ASN A 43 16.25 -23.30 -2.89
N LEU A 44 15.87 -23.83 -1.72
CA LEU A 44 15.43 -25.22 -1.58
C LEU A 44 14.12 -25.52 -2.33
N CYS A 45 13.29 -24.51 -2.56
CA CYS A 45 12.08 -24.60 -3.38
C CYS A 45 12.36 -24.32 -4.88
N GLY A 46 13.62 -24.12 -5.27
CA GLY A 46 14.00 -23.81 -6.66
C GLY A 46 13.74 -22.35 -7.06
N ILE A 47 13.45 -21.46 -6.11
CA ILE A 47 13.18 -20.04 -6.37
C ILE A 47 14.45 -19.21 -6.07
N PHE A 48 14.94 -18.49 -7.08
CA PHE A 48 16.18 -17.72 -7.02
C PHE A 48 15.99 -16.22 -7.21
N GLN A 49 14.75 -15.77 -7.46
CA GLN A 49 14.39 -14.38 -7.61
C GLN A 49 13.60 -13.89 -6.40
N ALA A 50 13.81 -12.62 -6.03
CA ALA A 50 13.06 -11.98 -4.97
C ALA A 50 12.79 -10.51 -5.29
N ALA A 51 11.59 -10.04 -4.97
CA ALA A 51 11.22 -8.64 -5.01
C ALA A 51 11.03 -8.12 -3.57
N TYR A 52 11.47 -6.91 -3.28
CA TYR A 52 11.28 -6.29 -1.98
C TYR A 52 11.29 -4.77 -2.09
N THR A 53 10.69 -4.10 -1.12
CA THR A 53 10.74 -2.65 -0.99
C THR A 53 11.62 -2.22 0.17
N ALA A 54 12.28 -1.07 0.07
CA ALA A 54 13.10 -0.53 1.15
C ALA A 54 12.77 0.94 1.40
N GLY A 55 12.86 1.37 2.66
CA GLY A 55 12.68 2.77 3.05
C GLY A 55 13.89 3.66 2.74
N ILE A 56 15.00 3.08 2.30
CA ILE A 56 16.22 3.79 1.90
C ILE A 56 16.53 3.48 0.44
N VAL A 57 17.05 4.47 -0.28
CA VAL A 57 17.47 4.28 -1.67
C VAL A 57 18.77 3.49 -1.68
N LEU A 58 18.68 2.23 -2.12
CA LEU A 58 19.84 1.40 -2.44
C LEU A 58 20.25 1.66 -3.90
N PRO A 59 21.49 1.33 -4.31
CA PRO A 59 21.89 1.46 -5.70
C PRO A 59 21.02 0.60 -6.63
N LYS A 60 20.56 1.18 -7.75
CA LYS A 60 19.78 0.54 -8.83
C LYS A 60 18.42 -0.04 -8.38
N PRO A 61 17.46 0.78 -7.90
CA PRO A 61 16.09 0.32 -7.76
C PRO A 61 15.48 0.02 -9.14
N VAL A 62 14.68 -1.03 -9.23
CA VAL A 62 13.95 -1.41 -10.45
C VAL A 62 12.84 -0.39 -10.74
N ALA A 63 12.11 0.01 -9.70
CA ALA A 63 11.06 1.02 -9.77
C ALA A 63 11.03 1.84 -8.48
N CYS A 64 10.44 3.01 -8.55
CA CYS A 64 10.19 3.85 -7.38
C CYS A 64 8.72 4.27 -7.38
N CYS A 65 8.06 4.11 -6.25
CA CYS A 65 6.71 4.59 -6.02
C CYS A 65 6.69 5.63 -4.91
N ARG A 66 5.61 6.39 -4.83
CA ARG A 66 5.43 7.44 -3.83
C ARG A 66 4.23 7.14 -2.95
N TYR A 67 4.40 7.29 -1.64
CA TYR A 67 3.28 7.29 -0.73
C TYR A 67 2.54 8.62 -0.75
N TYR A 68 1.22 8.53 -0.78
CA TYR A 68 0.30 9.63 -0.58
C TYR A 68 -0.44 9.39 0.73
N HIS A 69 -0.59 10.46 1.52
CA HIS A 69 -1.20 10.40 2.84
C HIS A 69 -2.49 11.23 2.85
N ARG A 70 -3.60 10.63 3.24
CA ARG A 70 -4.88 11.34 3.45
C ARG A 70 -5.18 11.43 4.94
N SER A 71 -5.22 12.65 5.47
CA SER A 71 -5.56 12.91 6.86
C SER A 71 -7.02 12.54 7.14
N LEU A 72 -7.26 11.62 8.07
CA LEU A 72 -8.58 11.27 8.58
C LEU A 72 -8.85 11.94 9.93
N ASN A 73 -7.80 12.17 10.72
CA ASN A 73 -7.82 12.88 12.00
C ASN A 73 -6.77 14.00 12.02
N PRO A 74 -7.01 15.12 11.30
CA PRO A 74 -6.00 16.20 11.16
C PRO A 74 -5.53 16.76 12.50
N LYS A 75 -6.42 16.83 13.50
CA LYS A 75 -6.06 17.35 14.82
C LYS A 75 -4.96 16.50 15.46
N LYS A 76 -5.18 15.19 15.56
CA LYS A 76 -4.22 14.26 16.15
C LYS A 76 -2.91 14.22 15.36
N LEU A 77 -2.99 14.20 14.01
CA LEU A 77 -1.80 14.17 13.14
C LEU A 77 -0.91 15.40 13.33
N ILE A 78 -1.51 16.58 13.59
CA ILE A 78 -0.75 17.79 13.90
C ILE A 78 -0.17 17.73 15.32
N GLU A 79 -0.95 17.28 16.31
CA GLU A 79 -0.51 17.15 17.71
C GLU A 79 0.66 16.18 17.88
N VAL A 80 0.73 15.14 17.07
CA VAL A 80 1.84 14.15 17.10
C VAL A 80 3.00 14.50 16.16
N GLY A 81 2.91 15.61 15.43
CA GLY A 81 3.96 16.05 14.52
C GLY A 81 4.05 15.28 13.21
N PHE A 82 3.07 14.42 12.90
CA PHE A 82 2.99 13.70 11.63
C PHE A 82 2.72 14.65 10.46
N SER A 83 1.83 15.62 10.66
CA SER A 83 1.56 16.68 9.68
C SER A 83 1.68 18.07 10.28
N ARG A 84 1.77 19.10 9.43
CA ARG A 84 1.88 20.50 9.83
C ARG A 84 0.76 21.31 9.19
N LEU A 85 0.40 22.41 9.85
CA LEU A 85 -0.52 23.36 9.23
C LEU A 85 0.16 24.02 8.01
N ALA A 86 -0.55 24.04 6.90
CA ALA A 86 -0.10 24.78 5.73
C ALA A 86 -0.01 26.29 6.04
N PRO A 87 0.85 27.06 5.36
CA PRO A 87 0.93 28.52 5.53
C PRO A 87 -0.47 29.16 5.41
N ARG A 88 -0.81 30.03 6.35
CA ARG A 88 -2.11 30.74 6.44
C ARG A 88 -3.34 29.84 6.69
N MET A 89 -3.16 28.57 7.05
CA MET A 89 -4.25 27.66 7.43
C MET A 89 -4.41 27.59 8.95
N THR A 90 -5.66 27.53 9.40
CA THR A 90 -5.99 27.26 10.82
C THR A 90 -6.40 25.80 10.97
N LEU A 91 -6.29 25.26 12.18
CA LEU A 91 -6.73 23.89 12.48
C LEU A 91 -8.20 23.66 12.07
N THR A 92 -9.08 24.62 12.37
CA THR A 92 -10.51 24.54 12.02
C THR A 92 -10.73 24.46 10.49
N ARG A 93 -10.00 25.26 9.72
CA ARG A 93 -10.06 25.20 8.26
C ARG A 93 -9.51 23.88 7.74
N THR A 94 -8.42 23.38 8.32
CA THR A 94 -7.83 22.07 7.97
C THR A 94 -8.82 20.95 8.24
N ILE A 95 -9.48 20.91 9.41
CA ILE A 95 -10.50 19.92 9.73
C ILE A 95 -11.65 19.95 8.71
N LYS A 96 -12.12 21.13 8.33
CA LYS A 96 -13.18 21.28 7.31
C LYS A 96 -12.72 20.80 5.92
N LEU A 97 -11.48 21.08 5.54
CA LEU A 97 -10.91 20.66 4.26
C LEU A 97 -10.84 19.12 4.14
N TYR A 98 -10.49 18.44 5.23
CA TYR A 98 -10.39 16.97 5.28
C TYR A 98 -11.67 16.29 5.74
N ALA A 99 -12.79 17.02 5.86
CA ALA A 99 -14.06 16.41 6.22
C ALA A 99 -14.50 15.39 5.17
N LEU A 100 -15.00 14.27 5.62
CA LEU A 100 -15.57 13.21 4.80
C LEU A 100 -17.05 13.05 5.16
N PRO A 101 -17.90 12.63 4.21
CA PRO A 101 -19.27 12.21 4.50
C PRO A 101 -19.32 11.15 5.58
N GLU A 102 -20.46 11.01 6.23
CA GLU A 102 -20.68 9.96 7.22
C GLU A 102 -21.03 8.61 6.58
N GLN A 103 -21.62 8.64 5.41
CA GLN A 103 -22.09 7.45 4.70
C GLN A 103 -21.30 7.26 3.41
N THR A 104 -21.09 5.98 3.06
CA THR A 104 -20.51 5.59 1.77
C THR A 104 -21.49 5.94 0.65
N LEU A 105 -20.93 6.24 -0.51
CA LEU A 105 -21.70 6.73 -1.67
C LEU A 105 -22.08 5.61 -2.65
N THR A 106 -21.27 4.55 -2.71
CA THR A 106 -21.46 3.44 -3.65
C THR A 106 -22.57 2.49 -3.19
N PRO A 107 -23.67 2.35 -3.95
CA PRO A 107 -24.71 1.37 -3.63
C PRO A 107 -24.17 -0.06 -3.67
N GLY A 108 -24.64 -0.92 -2.77
CA GLY A 108 -24.22 -2.32 -2.72
C GLY A 108 -22.85 -2.56 -2.10
N LEU A 109 -22.17 -1.52 -1.60
CA LEU A 109 -20.90 -1.67 -0.90
C LEU A 109 -21.11 -2.37 0.45
N ARG A 110 -20.43 -3.51 0.65
CA ARG A 110 -20.52 -4.32 1.88
C ARG A 110 -19.19 -4.98 2.22
N PRO A 111 -18.99 -5.41 3.46
CA PRO A 111 -17.81 -6.23 3.79
C PRO A 111 -17.80 -7.52 2.97
N ILE A 112 -16.59 -7.99 2.61
CA ILE A 112 -16.38 -9.27 1.97
C ILE A 112 -16.77 -10.42 2.90
N VAL A 113 -17.36 -11.47 2.35
CA VAL A 113 -17.59 -12.74 3.05
C VAL A 113 -16.83 -13.86 2.35
N GLU A 114 -16.72 -15.02 3.02
CA GLU A 114 -15.93 -16.14 2.50
C GLU A 114 -16.42 -16.64 1.12
N ALA A 115 -17.74 -16.61 0.91
CA ALA A 115 -18.35 -17.01 -0.37
C ALA A 115 -17.92 -16.13 -1.55
N ASP A 116 -17.51 -14.89 -1.31
CA ASP A 116 -17.07 -13.95 -2.36
C ASP A 116 -15.63 -14.21 -2.81
N CYS A 117 -14.83 -14.93 -1.99
CA CYS A 117 -13.38 -15.00 -2.19
C CYS A 117 -12.97 -15.59 -3.53
N GLU A 118 -13.66 -16.60 -4.03
CA GLU A 118 -13.34 -17.22 -5.31
C GLU A 118 -13.55 -16.25 -6.48
N VAL A 119 -14.69 -15.60 -6.53
CA VAL A 119 -15.02 -14.63 -7.59
C VAL A 119 -14.12 -13.41 -7.51
N CYS A 120 -13.86 -12.90 -6.29
CA CYS A 120 -12.98 -11.76 -6.10
C CYS A 120 -11.52 -12.10 -6.50
N CYS A 121 -11.06 -13.32 -6.19
CA CYS A 121 -9.73 -13.78 -6.59
C CYS A 121 -9.58 -13.82 -8.11
N GLN A 122 -10.56 -14.37 -8.82
CA GLN A 122 -10.56 -14.41 -10.29
C GLN A 122 -10.53 -12.98 -10.88
N LYS A 123 -11.43 -12.11 -10.42
CA LYS A 123 -11.50 -10.72 -10.91
C LYS A 123 -10.25 -9.90 -10.56
N LEU A 124 -9.64 -10.12 -9.39
CA LEU A 124 -8.40 -9.47 -9.03
C LEU A 124 -7.25 -9.93 -9.92
N ASN A 125 -7.07 -11.23 -10.12
CA ASN A 125 -6.05 -11.78 -11.01
C ASN A 125 -6.24 -11.24 -12.44
N GLU A 126 -7.46 -11.21 -12.96
CA GLU A 126 -7.77 -10.60 -14.27
C GLU A 126 -7.38 -9.11 -14.30
N TYR A 127 -7.72 -8.36 -13.26
CA TYR A 127 -7.33 -6.95 -13.18
C TYR A 127 -5.81 -6.78 -13.15
N LEU A 128 -5.10 -7.64 -12.46
CA LEU A 128 -3.64 -7.59 -12.30
C LEU A 128 -2.87 -7.94 -13.59
N THR A 129 -3.46 -8.65 -14.55
CA THR A 129 -2.83 -8.90 -15.87
C THR A 129 -2.50 -7.64 -16.67
N ARG A 130 -3.03 -6.49 -16.26
CA ARG A 130 -2.71 -5.19 -16.88
C ARG A 130 -1.31 -4.68 -16.53
N PHE A 131 -0.67 -5.29 -15.54
CA PHE A 131 0.64 -4.87 -15.04
C PHE A 131 1.68 -5.90 -15.40
N THR A 132 2.84 -5.45 -15.82
CA THR A 132 3.97 -6.32 -16.21
C THR A 132 4.51 -7.12 -15.05
N LEU A 133 4.50 -6.55 -13.84
CA LEU A 133 4.87 -7.23 -12.61
C LEU A 133 3.68 -7.17 -11.64
N ALA A 134 3.06 -8.32 -11.42
CA ALA A 134 1.94 -8.43 -10.52
C ALA A 134 1.93 -9.82 -9.85
N PRO A 135 1.48 -9.92 -8.59
CA PRO A 135 1.27 -11.22 -7.96
C PRO A 135 0.06 -11.91 -8.58
N ARG A 136 0.12 -13.24 -8.66
CA ARG A 136 -1.00 -14.09 -8.99
C ARG A 136 -1.45 -14.84 -7.74
N PHE A 137 -2.70 -14.69 -7.35
CA PHE A 137 -3.24 -15.30 -6.15
C PHE A 137 -3.98 -16.59 -6.46
N THR A 138 -3.72 -17.64 -5.67
CA THR A 138 -4.66 -18.74 -5.54
C THR A 138 -5.83 -18.31 -4.65
N THR A 139 -6.98 -19.01 -4.75
CA THR A 139 -8.14 -18.70 -3.88
C THR A 139 -7.80 -18.83 -2.39
N ALA A 140 -6.92 -19.77 -2.03
CA ALA A 140 -6.47 -19.96 -0.65
C ALA A 140 -5.63 -18.78 -0.15
N GLU A 141 -4.69 -18.27 -0.95
CA GLU A 141 -3.90 -17.08 -0.65
C GLU A 141 -4.77 -15.84 -0.60
N PHE A 142 -5.66 -15.67 -1.59
CA PHE A 142 -6.61 -14.56 -1.59
C PHE A 142 -7.44 -14.53 -0.29
N LYS A 143 -7.99 -15.67 0.12
CA LYS A 143 -8.73 -15.80 1.38
C LYS A 143 -7.86 -15.44 2.57
N HIS A 144 -6.62 -15.92 2.63
CA HIS A 144 -5.68 -15.62 3.70
C HIS A 144 -5.37 -14.12 3.82
N TRP A 145 -5.11 -13.45 2.68
CA TRP A 145 -4.67 -12.06 2.65
C TRP A 145 -5.79 -11.04 2.65
N MET A 146 -6.95 -11.37 2.07
CA MET A 146 -8.02 -10.40 1.79
C MET A 146 -9.26 -10.59 2.64
N LEU A 147 -9.51 -11.77 3.20
CA LEU A 147 -10.68 -11.93 4.07
C LEU A 147 -10.52 -11.06 5.32
N THR A 148 -11.55 -10.25 5.61
CA THR A 148 -11.47 -9.27 6.68
C THR A 148 -11.12 -9.89 8.02
N GLN A 149 -10.05 -9.36 8.63
CA GLN A 149 -9.62 -9.66 9.99
C GLN A 149 -9.51 -8.32 10.73
N PRO A 150 -10.28 -8.10 11.81
CA PRO A 150 -10.24 -6.86 12.57
C PRO A 150 -8.81 -6.49 12.99
N ASP A 151 -8.47 -5.21 12.85
CA ASP A 151 -7.15 -4.63 13.13
C ASP A 151 -5.98 -5.19 12.31
N VAL A 152 -6.25 -6.00 11.29
CA VAL A 152 -5.26 -6.51 10.33
C VAL A 152 -5.60 -6.06 8.91
N VAL A 153 -6.69 -6.56 8.33
CA VAL A 153 -7.11 -6.25 6.97
C VAL A 153 -8.63 -6.07 6.90
N TYR A 154 -9.04 -5.12 6.09
CA TYR A 154 -10.44 -4.81 5.84
C TYR A 154 -10.66 -4.81 4.32
N THR A 155 -11.60 -5.62 3.87
CA THR A 155 -11.95 -5.73 2.46
C THR A 155 -13.44 -5.53 2.28
N TYR A 156 -13.79 -4.73 1.29
CA TYR A 156 -15.16 -4.42 0.92
C TYR A 156 -15.37 -4.71 -0.56
N VAL A 157 -16.54 -5.21 -0.88
CA VAL A 157 -16.95 -5.51 -2.24
C VAL A 157 -18.20 -4.71 -2.58
N VAL A 158 -18.37 -4.42 -3.86
CA VAL A 158 -19.62 -3.85 -4.38
C VAL A 158 -20.39 -4.97 -5.04
N GLU A 159 -21.56 -5.26 -4.49
CA GLU A 159 -22.52 -6.19 -5.05
C GLU A 159 -23.58 -5.40 -5.82
N ASP A 160 -23.71 -5.70 -7.11
CA ASP A 160 -24.75 -5.10 -7.94
C ASP A 160 -26.15 -5.45 -7.37
N PRO A 161 -26.99 -4.46 -7.06
CA PRO A 161 -28.30 -4.71 -6.44
C PRO A 161 -29.25 -5.57 -7.29
N GLU A 162 -29.12 -5.52 -8.62
CA GLU A 162 -30.01 -6.23 -9.56
C GLU A 162 -29.47 -7.62 -9.90
N THR A 163 -28.21 -7.72 -10.30
CA THR A 163 -27.61 -8.99 -10.76
C THR A 163 -27.00 -9.83 -9.64
N LYS A 164 -26.78 -9.24 -8.46
CA LYS A 164 -26.09 -9.87 -7.33
C LYS A 164 -24.65 -10.26 -7.62
N GLU A 165 -24.08 -9.76 -8.70
CA GLU A 165 -22.69 -9.99 -9.05
C GLU A 165 -21.75 -9.03 -8.30
N ILE A 166 -20.59 -9.51 -7.92
CA ILE A 166 -19.51 -8.65 -7.40
C ILE A 166 -18.89 -7.88 -8.57
N THR A 167 -18.94 -6.56 -8.53
CA THR A 167 -18.42 -5.70 -9.60
C THR A 167 -17.10 -5.04 -9.25
N ASP A 168 -16.90 -4.69 -7.99
CA ASP A 168 -15.75 -3.91 -7.56
C ASP A 168 -15.27 -4.41 -6.18
N MET A 169 -14.02 -4.13 -5.85
CA MET A 169 -13.42 -4.47 -4.56
C MET A 169 -12.43 -3.39 -4.15
N VAL A 170 -12.38 -3.08 -2.88
CA VAL A 170 -11.33 -2.27 -2.26
C VAL A 170 -10.89 -2.88 -0.95
N SER A 171 -9.58 -2.93 -0.71
CA SER A 171 -9.03 -3.39 0.56
C SER A 171 -8.00 -2.42 1.12
N PHE A 172 -7.82 -2.45 2.43
CA PHE A 172 -6.77 -1.74 3.14
C PHE A 172 -6.37 -2.51 4.39
N TYR A 173 -5.11 -2.40 4.79
CA TYR A 173 -4.60 -3.06 5.99
C TYR A 173 -4.20 -2.05 7.07
N ALA A 174 -4.23 -2.50 8.31
CA ALA A 174 -3.87 -1.71 9.47
C ALA A 174 -2.37 -1.86 9.78
N LEU A 175 -1.66 -0.75 9.91
CA LEU A 175 -0.28 -0.74 10.38
C LEU A 175 -0.13 0.33 11.45
N PRO A 176 -0.42 -0.01 12.72
CA PRO A 176 -0.32 0.95 13.81
C PRO A 176 1.13 1.28 14.12
N SER A 177 1.40 2.54 14.46
CA SER A 177 2.73 3.03 14.83
C SER A 177 2.73 3.60 16.24
N SER A 178 3.71 3.23 17.05
CA SER A 178 3.90 3.82 18.38
C SER A 178 4.40 5.27 18.25
N ILE A 179 3.79 6.17 19.00
CA ILE A 179 4.20 7.57 19.07
C ILE A 179 5.16 7.72 20.25
N LEU A 180 6.37 8.18 19.98
CA LEU A 180 7.38 8.41 21.01
C LEU A 180 7.40 9.88 21.42
N GLY A 181 7.56 10.14 22.71
CA GLY A 181 7.73 11.51 23.24
C GLY A 181 6.47 12.38 23.16
N ASN A 182 5.28 11.77 23.17
CA ASN A 182 4.02 12.50 23.21
C ASN A 182 3.16 12.00 24.38
N ASP A 183 2.81 12.92 25.31
CA ASP A 183 2.08 12.57 26.52
C ASP A 183 0.58 12.33 26.30
N LYS A 184 0.03 12.81 25.16
CA LYS A 184 -1.40 12.73 24.86
C LYS A 184 -1.78 11.50 24.03
N HIS A 185 -0.87 11.06 23.18
CA HIS A 185 -1.14 10.00 22.21
C HIS A 185 0.00 9.00 22.18
N SER A 186 -0.31 7.73 22.37
CA SER A 186 0.66 6.62 22.34
C SER A 186 0.68 5.84 21.02
N LEU A 187 -0.41 5.92 20.25
CA LEU A 187 -0.61 5.09 19.05
C LEU A 187 -1.14 5.94 17.88
N LEU A 188 -0.57 5.80 16.72
CA LEU A 188 -1.06 6.30 15.44
C LEU A 188 -1.66 5.11 14.67
N ARG A 189 -2.94 5.16 14.35
CA ARG A 189 -3.62 4.15 13.54
C ARG A 189 -3.56 4.55 12.06
N ALA A 190 -2.74 3.87 11.29
CA ALA A 190 -2.60 4.09 9.85
C ALA A 190 -3.26 2.96 9.08
N ALA A 191 -4.10 3.30 8.10
CA ALA A 191 -4.62 2.40 7.10
C ALA A 191 -3.78 2.53 5.83
N TYR A 192 -3.48 1.43 5.18
CA TYR A 192 -2.75 1.38 3.92
C TYR A 192 -3.62 0.74 2.86
N CYS A 193 -3.85 1.45 1.77
CA CYS A 193 -4.54 0.91 0.60
C CYS A 193 -3.81 -0.34 0.13
N TYR A 194 -4.55 -1.42 -0.07
CA TYR A 194 -4.02 -2.70 -0.46
C TYR A 194 -4.43 -3.02 -1.90
N TYR A 195 -5.01 -4.17 -2.17
CA TYR A 195 -5.49 -4.52 -3.50
C TYR A 195 -6.90 -4.00 -3.76
N LEU A 196 -7.17 -3.71 -5.01
CA LEU A 196 -8.49 -3.29 -5.48
C LEU A 196 -8.67 -3.64 -6.95
N PHE A 197 -9.93 -3.73 -7.36
CA PHE A 197 -10.35 -3.64 -8.76
C PHE A 197 -11.66 -2.86 -8.86
N ALA A 198 -11.85 -2.15 -9.97
CA ALA A 198 -13.04 -1.37 -10.23
C ALA A 198 -13.49 -1.60 -11.68
N SER A 199 -14.68 -2.20 -11.84
CA SER A 199 -15.26 -2.51 -13.14
C SER A 199 -16.42 -1.60 -13.48
N LYS A 200 -17.32 -1.33 -12.54
CA LYS A 200 -18.50 -0.46 -12.71
C LYS A 200 -18.38 0.85 -11.97
N THR A 201 -17.87 0.83 -10.73
CA THR A 201 -17.72 2.03 -9.92
C THR A 201 -16.50 2.83 -10.40
N LYS A 202 -16.63 4.15 -10.44
CA LYS A 202 -15.44 4.98 -10.69
C LYS A 202 -14.46 4.81 -9.54
N LEU A 203 -13.20 4.56 -9.88
CA LEU A 203 -12.15 4.36 -8.88
C LEU A 203 -12.08 5.48 -7.82
N PRO A 204 -12.24 6.78 -8.17
CA PRO A 204 -12.35 7.85 -7.19
C PRO A 204 -13.45 7.66 -6.15
N ASP A 205 -14.62 7.23 -6.56
CA ASP A 205 -15.76 7.06 -5.66
C ASP A 205 -15.51 5.88 -4.71
N LEU A 206 -15.01 4.76 -5.24
CA LEU A 206 -14.63 3.58 -4.46
C LEU A 206 -13.55 3.90 -3.41
N LEU A 207 -12.54 4.70 -3.78
CA LEU A 207 -11.51 5.15 -2.84
C LEU A 207 -12.03 6.12 -1.80
N ASN A 208 -12.94 7.01 -2.19
CA ASN A 208 -13.58 7.90 -1.23
C ASN A 208 -14.38 7.10 -0.19
N ASP A 209 -15.06 6.04 -0.61
CA ASP A 209 -15.73 5.13 0.31
C ASP A 209 -14.75 4.39 1.23
N ALA A 210 -13.59 3.98 0.72
CA ALA A 210 -12.53 3.41 1.56
C ALA A 210 -12.04 4.40 2.62
N LEU A 211 -11.91 5.70 2.29
CA LEU A 211 -11.58 6.75 3.26
C LEU A 211 -12.66 6.92 4.33
N ILE A 212 -13.94 6.91 3.94
CA ILE A 212 -15.08 7.00 4.85
C ILE A 212 -15.08 5.80 5.82
N LEU A 213 -14.90 4.59 5.29
CA LEU A 213 -14.85 3.35 6.07
C LEU A 213 -13.66 3.34 7.02
N SER A 214 -12.48 3.74 6.57
CA SER A 214 -11.30 3.85 7.41
C SER A 214 -11.49 4.86 8.53
N LYS A 215 -12.12 5.99 8.26
CA LYS A 215 -12.46 6.98 9.29
C LYS A 215 -13.43 6.44 10.33
N ARG A 216 -14.46 5.69 9.90
CA ARG A 216 -15.42 5.01 10.80
C ARG A 216 -14.74 3.99 11.70
N LEU A 217 -13.69 3.32 11.21
CA LEU A 217 -12.86 2.38 11.94
C LEU A 217 -11.79 3.07 12.81
N HIS A 218 -11.87 4.40 12.95
CA HIS A 218 -10.99 5.22 13.78
C HIS A 218 -9.52 5.21 13.35
N PHE A 219 -9.24 5.08 12.05
CA PHE A 219 -7.91 5.34 11.53
C PHE A 219 -7.63 6.85 11.51
N ASP A 220 -6.38 7.22 11.77
CA ASP A 220 -5.93 8.60 11.82
C ASP A 220 -5.46 9.10 10.44
N VAL A 221 -4.90 8.21 9.64
CA VAL A 221 -4.37 8.49 8.30
C VAL A 221 -4.63 7.30 7.37
N PHE A 222 -4.91 7.60 6.10
CA PHE A 222 -4.99 6.61 5.03
C PHE A 222 -3.85 6.85 4.06
N ASN A 223 -3.08 5.81 3.79
CA ASN A 223 -1.90 5.82 2.93
C ASN A 223 -2.18 5.04 1.66
N ALA A 224 -1.69 5.52 0.53
CA ALA A 224 -1.74 4.80 -0.73
C ALA A 224 -0.46 5.03 -1.54
N LEU A 225 -0.05 4.00 -2.29
CA LEU A 225 1.07 4.07 -3.23
C LEU A 225 0.57 4.48 -4.62
N ASP A 226 1.41 5.15 -5.39
CA ASP A 226 1.13 5.54 -6.78
C ASP A 226 1.48 4.42 -7.79
N VAL A 227 1.21 3.20 -7.42
CA VAL A 227 1.57 2.02 -8.22
C VAL A 227 0.58 1.68 -9.35
N LEU A 228 -0.59 2.31 -9.38
CA LEU A 228 -1.62 2.08 -10.39
C LEU A 228 -1.80 3.36 -11.23
N GLU A 229 -1.62 3.28 -12.55
CA GLU A 229 -1.56 4.43 -13.47
C GLU A 229 -2.68 5.48 -13.31
N LYS A 230 -3.89 5.04 -13.03
CA LYS A 230 -5.07 5.94 -12.89
C LYS A 230 -5.18 6.61 -11.51
N TYR A 231 -4.39 6.17 -10.54
CA TYR A 231 -4.39 6.69 -9.19
C TYR A 231 -3.77 8.08 -9.06
N LEU A 232 -2.76 8.38 -9.89
CA LEU A 232 -1.95 9.59 -9.75
C LEU A 232 -2.76 10.89 -9.83
N GLY A 233 -3.70 10.98 -10.77
CA GLY A 233 -4.55 12.17 -10.91
C GLY A 233 -5.49 12.37 -9.74
N TYR A 234 -6.02 11.29 -9.20
CA TYR A 234 -7.00 11.32 -8.12
C TYR A 234 -6.34 11.44 -6.74
N LEU A 235 -5.28 10.67 -6.48
CA LEU A 235 -4.51 10.79 -5.24
C LEU A 235 -3.94 12.21 -5.08
N ARG A 236 -3.50 12.86 -6.15
CA ARG A 236 -3.08 14.27 -6.14
C ARG A 236 -4.19 15.25 -5.73
N ASN A 237 -5.43 14.94 -6.04
CA ASN A 237 -6.57 15.81 -5.72
C ASN A 237 -7.16 15.58 -4.33
N ILE A 238 -7.04 14.34 -3.79
CA ILE A 238 -7.60 13.95 -2.48
C ILE A 238 -6.56 14.00 -1.39
N VAL A 239 -5.32 13.75 -1.74
CA VAL A 239 -4.20 13.66 -0.81
C VAL A 239 -3.37 14.91 -0.91
N ASP A 240 -2.98 15.42 0.24
CA ASP A 240 -2.16 16.61 0.34
C ASP A 240 -0.78 16.34 -0.27
N SER A 241 -0.56 16.81 -1.50
CA SER A 241 0.75 16.80 -2.16
C SER A 241 1.76 17.75 -1.50
N ALA A 242 1.32 18.50 -0.50
CA ALA A 242 2.11 19.54 0.15
C ALA A 242 3.14 19.02 1.17
N GLN A 243 3.07 17.76 1.54
CA GLN A 243 4.04 17.18 2.49
C GLN A 243 4.70 15.97 1.84
N GLY A 244 5.78 16.25 1.13
CA GLY A 244 6.72 15.35 0.48
C GLY A 244 6.48 13.85 0.69
N GLY A 245 5.70 13.23 -0.19
CA GLY A 245 5.46 11.80 -0.11
C GLY A 245 6.80 11.04 -0.07
N GLN A 246 6.95 10.11 0.84
CA GLN A 246 8.14 9.28 0.91
C GLN A 246 8.24 8.47 -0.38
N ILE A 247 9.41 8.53 -1.03
CA ILE A 247 9.70 7.68 -2.17
C ILE A 247 10.06 6.31 -1.60
N GLN A 248 9.36 5.28 -2.05
CA GLN A 248 9.67 3.90 -1.72
C GLN A 248 10.23 3.21 -2.96
N PRO A 249 11.52 2.91 -3.00
CA PRO A 249 12.09 2.18 -4.11
C PRO A 249 11.74 0.69 -4.02
N LEU A 250 11.37 0.12 -5.16
CA LEU A 250 11.18 -1.30 -5.36
C LEU A 250 12.51 -1.89 -5.86
N TYR A 251 12.94 -2.96 -5.24
CA TYR A 251 14.15 -3.69 -5.61
C TYR A 251 13.79 -5.10 -6.04
N SER A 252 14.48 -5.57 -7.07
CA SER A 252 14.49 -6.98 -7.43
C SER A 252 15.93 -7.49 -7.34
N VAL A 253 16.11 -8.66 -6.76
CA VAL A 253 17.35 -9.43 -6.85
C VAL A 253 17.14 -10.43 -7.96
N MET A 254 17.58 -10.08 -9.17
CA MET A 254 17.55 -10.96 -10.33
C MET A 254 18.95 -11.11 -10.90
N GLY A 255 19.19 -12.27 -11.52
CA GLY A 255 20.37 -12.45 -12.34
C GLY A 255 20.43 -11.36 -13.41
N GLU A 256 21.58 -10.75 -13.60
CA GLU A 256 21.81 -9.39 -14.15
C GLU A 256 21.30 -9.10 -15.58
N HIS A 257 20.65 -10.02 -16.33
CA HIS A 257 20.52 -9.83 -17.77
C HIS A 257 19.12 -9.71 -18.39
N GLU A 258 18.02 -10.07 -17.75
CA GLU A 258 16.74 -10.16 -18.47
C GLU A 258 15.68 -9.11 -18.08
N LEU A 259 15.76 -8.49 -16.91
CA LEU A 259 14.73 -7.51 -16.50
C LEU A 259 15.02 -6.06 -16.89
N GLU A 260 16.26 -5.69 -17.18
CA GLU A 260 16.57 -4.29 -17.55
C GLU A 260 15.82 -3.84 -18.83
N GLU A 261 15.60 -4.73 -19.79
CA GLU A 261 14.87 -4.39 -21.02
C GLU A 261 13.35 -4.34 -20.81
N THR A 262 12.78 -5.29 -20.07
CA THR A 262 11.32 -5.38 -19.86
C THR A 262 10.81 -4.26 -18.95
N PHE A 263 11.53 -3.94 -17.88
CA PHE A 263 11.21 -2.82 -16.99
C PHE A 263 11.46 -1.46 -17.64
N ALA A 264 12.51 -1.31 -18.43
CA ALA A 264 12.80 -0.06 -19.13
C ALA A 264 11.70 0.32 -20.14
N THR A 265 11.05 -0.66 -20.76
CA THR A 265 9.99 -0.44 -21.76
C THR A 265 8.69 0.04 -21.10
N ASN A 266 8.36 -0.48 -19.91
CA ASN A 266 7.15 -0.09 -19.19
C ASN A 266 7.34 1.18 -18.34
N LEU A 267 8.55 1.47 -17.87
CA LEU A 267 8.93 2.76 -17.29
C LEU A 267 8.90 3.92 -18.30
N ALA A 268 8.84 3.66 -19.61
CA ALA A 268 8.67 4.71 -20.60
C ALA A 268 7.35 5.49 -20.43
N GLY A 269 6.31 4.89 -19.81
CA GLY A 269 5.11 5.57 -19.34
C GLY A 269 5.37 6.52 -18.14
N TYR A 270 6.44 6.32 -17.38
CA TYR A 270 6.84 7.12 -16.22
C TYR A 270 7.80 8.27 -16.53
N ARG A 271 8.17 8.50 -17.79
CA ARG A 271 9.13 9.56 -18.21
C ARG A 271 8.67 11.00 -17.96
N GLY A 272 7.64 11.25 -17.15
CA GLY A 272 7.22 12.58 -16.72
C GLY A 272 7.91 13.13 -15.45
N MET A 273 8.78 12.36 -14.80
CA MET A 273 9.48 12.84 -13.59
C MET A 273 10.88 13.35 -13.93
N GLY A 274 11.01 14.70 -13.93
CA GLY A 274 12.30 15.38 -14.04
C GLY A 274 13.27 14.98 -12.91
N PRO A 275 14.58 15.30 -13.05
CA PRO A 275 15.63 14.86 -12.14
C PRO A 275 15.35 15.34 -10.71
N VAL A 276 15.39 14.42 -9.74
CA VAL A 276 15.23 14.67 -8.32
C VAL A 276 16.40 15.55 -7.84
N ARG A 277 16.13 16.82 -7.53
CA ARG A 277 17.10 17.68 -6.84
C ARG A 277 17.34 17.14 -5.43
N ARG A 278 18.61 16.93 -5.08
CA ARG A 278 19.06 16.62 -3.72
C ARG A 278 18.68 17.80 -2.81
N GLY A 279 17.70 17.62 -1.95
CA GLY A 279 17.36 18.52 -0.87
C GLY A 279 17.49 17.77 0.45
N ASN A 280 18.20 18.35 1.42
CA ASN A 280 18.37 17.81 2.77
C ASN A 280 16.99 17.63 3.43
N ALA A 281 16.52 16.40 3.53
CA ALA A 281 15.37 16.04 4.33
C ALA A 281 15.86 15.41 5.63
N ALA A 282 15.57 16.10 6.74
CA ALA A 282 15.74 15.53 8.07
C ALA A 282 14.74 14.36 8.21
N TYR A 283 15.26 13.17 8.35
CA TYR A 283 14.49 11.95 8.54
C TYR A 283 13.96 11.90 9.98
N THR A 284 12.67 12.10 10.17
CA THR A 284 11.99 11.58 11.36
C THR A 284 11.63 10.14 11.04
N GLN A 285 12.44 9.22 11.53
CA GLN A 285 12.23 7.79 11.36
C GLN A 285 11.03 7.37 12.20
N VAL A 286 9.85 7.19 11.56
CA VAL A 286 8.75 6.48 12.18
C VAL A 286 9.18 5.02 12.25
N GLN A 287 9.64 4.59 13.43
CA GLN A 287 9.98 3.20 13.67
C GLN A 287 8.69 2.39 13.74
N HIS A 288 8.46 1.53 12.75
CA HIS A 288 7.43 0.52 12.81
C HIS A 288 7.83 -0.50 13.89
N ASP A 289 7.04 -0.56 14.94
CA ASP A 289 7.15 -1.56 15.99
C ASP A 289 6.26 -2.74 15.61
N CYS A 290 6.88 -3.86 15.24
CA CYS A 290 6.27 -5.19 15.27
C CYS A 290 6.56 -5.84 16.62
#